data_9f3023a400092b8337101f6b7dc675f4
#
_entry.id   9f3023a400092b8337101f6b7dc675f4
#
_cell.length_a   1.000
_cell.length_b   1.000
_cell.length_c   1.000
_cell.angle_alpha   90.00
_cell.angle_beta   90.00
_cell.angle_gamma   90.00
#
_symmetry.space_group_name_H-M   'P 1'
#
loop_
_entity.id
_entity.type
_entity.pdbx_description
1 polymer ?
#
loop_
_entity_poly.entity_id
_entity_poly.type
_entity_poly.pdbx_seq_one_letter_code
_entity_poly.pdbx_strand_id
1 'polypeptide(L)'
;MLSFDEIQLRVSQWLSKKRFKHTLGVVESATHLAKLYGVDVEKARLAALLHDCAKELPLQDMQNLVKIESYDADQELLSNGNLLHGLAGMIRAKKEFSISDDEVLEAIRVHTTGKVHMSTLDKVI
;
A
#
# COMPACT_ATOMS: atom_id res chain seq x y z
N MET A 1 -10.07 -14.38 8.20
CA MET A 1 -9.28 -13.52 7.31
C MET A 1 -10.14 -13.09 6.12
N LEU A 2 -10.10 -11.82 5.74
CA LEU A 2 -10.87 -11.33 4.61
C LEU A 2 -10.29 -11.85 3.28
N SER A 3 -11.18 -12.15 2.33
CA SER A 3 -10.76 -12.54 0.98
C SER A 3 -10.27 -11.31 0.20
N PHE A 4 -9.56 -11.56 -0.90
CA PHE A 4 -9.15 -10.49 -1.81
C PHE A 4 -10.35 -9.66 -2.28
N ASP A 5 -11.44 -10.30 -2.64
CA ASP A 5 -12.65 -9.61 -3.12
C ASP A 5 -13.27 -8.72 -2.04
N GLU A 6 -13.29 -9.17 -0.79
CA GLU A 6 -13.80 -8.37 0.33
C GLU A 6 -12.90 -7.15 0.59
N ILE A 7 -11.59 -7.32 0.54
CA ILE A 7 -10.63 -6.21 0.68
C ILE A 7 -10.80 -5.23 -0.48
N GLN A 8 -10.94 -5.74 -1.70
CA GLN A 8 -11.15 -4.91 -2.88
C GLN A 8 -12.41 -4.04 -2.76
N LEU A 9 -13.49 -4.61 -2.26
CA LEU A 9 -14.72 -3.86 -2.03
C LEU A 9 -14.52 -2.72 -1.02
N ARG A 10 -13.82 -3.00 0.09
CA ARG A 10 -13.50 -1.99 1.10
C ARG A 10 -12.64 -0.87 0.53
N VAL A 11 -11.60 -1.21 -0.23
CA VAL A 11 -10.73 -0.22 -0.88
C VAL A 11 -11.52 0.63 -1.87
N SER A 12 -12.46 0.05 -2.60
CA SER A 12 -13.31 0.81 -3.53
C SER A 12 -14.13 1.89 -2.85
N GLN A 13 -14.47 1.70 -1.57
CA GLN A 13 -15.21 2.67 -0.78
C GLN A 13 -14.32 3.79 -0.24
N TRP A 14 -13.01 3.56 -0.17
CA TRP A 14 -12.03 4.53 0.35
C TRP A 14 -11.46 5.44 -0.73
N LEU A 15 -11.57 5.07 -1.99
CA LEU A 15 -10.97 5.78 -3.11
C LEU A 15 -12.03 6.34 -4.05
N SER A 16 -11.69 7.44 -4.73
CA SER A 16 -12.50 7.93 -5.83
C SER A 16 -12.55 6.89 -6.96
N LYS A 17 -13.54 7.01 -7.84
CA LYS A 17 -13.67 6.10 -8.98
C LYS A 17 -12.41 6.11 -9.85
N LYS A 18 -11.84 7.30 -10.08
CA LYS A 18 -10.62 7.47 -10.87
C LYS A 18 -9.43 6.76 -10.22
N ARG A 19 -9.24 6.95 -8.91
CA ARG A 19 -8.13 6.34 -8.17
C ARG A 19 -8.30 4.84 -8.07
N PHE A 20 -9.51 4.36 -7.85
CA PHE A 20 -9.78 2.93 -7.79
C PHE A 20 -9.52 2.25 -9.14
N LYS A 21 -9.91 2.88 -10.25
CA LYS A 21 -9.62 2.38 -11.59
C LYS A 21 -8.10 2.28 -11.82
N HIS A 22 -7.35 3.29 -11.39
CA HIS A 22 -5.88 3.27 -11.41
C HIS A 22 -5.36 2.07 -10.61
N THR A 23 -5.88 1.87 -9.41
CA THR A 23 -5.47 0.77 -8.54
C THR A 23 -5.71 -0.59 -9.19
N LEU A 24 -6.86 -0.79 -9.84
CA LEU A 24 -7.13 -2.04 -10.55
C LEU A 24 -6.16 -2.27 -11.70
N GLY A 25 -5.77 -1.21 -12.40
CA GLY A 25 -4.74 -1.28 -13.44
C GLY A 25 -3.38 -1.69 -12.89
N VAL A 26 -3.02 -1.19 -11.71
CA VAL A 26 -1.78 -1.57 -11.03
C VAL A 26 -1.83 -3.04 -10.59
N VAL A 27 -2.97 -3.52 -10.11
CA VAL A 27 -3.15 -4.95 -9.77
C VAL A 27 -2.90 -5.84 -11.00
N GLU A 28 -3.45 -5.45 -12.15
CA GLU A 28 -3.26 -6.20 -13.40
C GLU A 28 -1.79 -6.21 -13.83
N SER A 29 -1.14 -5.04 -13.81
CA SER A 29 0.28 -4.91 -14.16
C SER A 29 1.18 -5.68 -13.20
N ALA A 30 0.91 -5.60 -11.90
CA ALA A 30 1.67 -6.31 -10.88
C ALA A 30 1.53 -7.83 -11.03
N THR A 31 0.34 -8.30 -11.35
CA THR A 31 0.08 -9.72 -11.63
C THR A 31 0.95 -10.22 -12.79
N HIS A 32 0.97 -9.46 -13.87
CA HIS A 32 1.78 -9.78 -15.05
C HIS A 32 3.28 -9.80 -14.72
N LEU A 33 3.77 -8.76 -14.06
CA LEU A 33 5.18 -8.64 -13.67
C LEU A 33 5.60 -9.73 -12.68
N ALA A 34 4.72 -10.08 -11.75
CA ALA A 34 4.99 -11.15 -10.79
C ALA A 34 5.20 -12.49 -11.49
N LYS A 35 4.36 -12.81 -12.46
CA LYS A 35 4.52 -14.04 -13.26
C LYS A 35 5.82 -14.02 -14.06
N LEU A 36 6.18 -12.86 -14.60
CA LEU A 36 7.38 -12.71 -15.44
C LEU A 36 8.67 -12.85 -14.64
N TYR A 37 8.69 -12.33 -13.39
CA TYR A 37 9.90 -12.29 -12.57
C TYR A 37 9.90 -13.30 -11.40
N GLY A 38 8.94 -14.24 -11.40
CA GLY A 38 8.91 -15.29 -10.38
C GLY A 38 8.55 -14.84 -8.97
N VAL A 39 7.80 -13.73 -8.85
CA VAL A 39 7.29 -13.25 -7.57
C VAL A 39 5.95 -13.93 -7.27
N ASP A 40 5.66 -14.13 -5.98
CA ASP A 40 4.36 -14.67 -5.56
C ASP A 40 3.23 -13.76 -6.05
N VAL A 41 2.36 -14.30 -6.91
CA VAL A 41 1.29 -13.55 -7.56
C VAL A 41 0.28 -13.01 -6.55
N GLU A 42 -0.09 -13.80 -5.56
CA GLU A 42 -1.06 -13.37 -4.54
C GLU A 42 -0.53 -12.21 -3.70
N LYS A 43 0.76 -12.26 -3.32
CA LYS A 43 1.40 -11.15 -2.59
C LYS A 43 1.45 -9.90 -3.45
N ALA A 44 1.82 -10.03 -4.73
CA ALA A 44 1.89 -8.90 -5.65
C ALA A 44 0.52 -8.27 -5.86
N ARG A 45 -0.53 -9.07 -6.03
CA ARG A 45 -1.89 -8.58 -6.19
C ARG A 45 -2.38 -7.83 -4.95
N LEU A 46 -2.12 -8.38 -3.77
CA LEU A 46 -2.54 -7.76 -2.52
C LEU A 46 -1.80 -6.45 -2.26
N ALA A 47 -0.48 -6.43 -2.44
CA ALA A 47 0.30 -5.22 -2.28
C ALA A 47 -0.13 -4.13 -3.28
N ALA A 48 -0.39 -4.50 -4.52
CA ALA A 48 -0.87 -3.57 -5.54
C ALA A 48 -2.24 -2.99 -5.19
N LEU A 49 -3.16 -3.83 -4.69
CA LEU A 49 -4.49 -3.39 -4.28
C LEU A 49 -4.41 -2.37 -3.14
N LEU A 50 -3.47 -2.53 -2.24
CA LEU A 50 -3.36 -1.73 -1.03
C LEU A 50 -2.35 -0.57 -1.13
N HIS A 51 -1.55 -0.49 -2.22
CA HIS A 51 -0.46 0.49 -2.29
C HIS A 51 -0.92 1.94 -2.15
N ASP A 52 -2.08 2.29 -2.67
CA ASP A 52 -2.66 3.64 -2.62
C ASP A 52 -3.84 3.76 -1.65
N CYS A 53 -4.06 2.80 -0.76
CA CYS A 53 -5.28 2.78 0.06
C CYS A 53 -5.42 3.96 1.03
N ALA A 54 -4.34 4.70 1.29
CA ALA A 54 -4.36 5.92 2.10
C ALA A 54 -4.13 7.19 1.27
N LYS A 55 -4.01 7.08 -0.05
CA LYS A 55 -3.66 8.21 -0.94
C LYS A 55 -4.60 9.40 -0.81
N GLU A 56 -5.90 9.15 -0.63
CA GLU A 56 -6.91 10.20 -0.58
C GLU A 56 -7.27 10.62 0.84
N LEU A 57 -6.59 10.09 1.87
CA LEU A 57 -6.74 10.58 3.23
C LEU A 57 -6.17 12.00 3.35
N PRO A 58 -6.82 12.87 4.13
CA PRO A 58 -6.22 14.15 4.50
C PRO A 58 -4.86 13.93 5.18
N LEU A 59 -3.93 14.85 4.98
CA LEU A 59 -2.59 14.76 5.57
C LEU A 59 -2.64 14.57 7.10
N GLN A 60 -3.55 15.28 7.77
CA GLN A 60 -3.73 15.16 9.22
C GLN A 60 -4.08 13.73 9.64
N ASP A 61 -4.92 13.05 8.87
CA ASP A 61 -5.32 11.67 9.17
C ASP A 61 -4.16 10.71 8.95
N MET A 62 -3.34 10.92 7.92
CA MET A 62 -2.12 10.15 7.71
C MET A 62 -1.14 10.32 8.88
N GLN A 63 -0.94 11.56 9.32
CA GLN A 63 -0.07 11.89 10.46
C GLN A 63 -0.57 11.22 11.74
N ASN A 64 -1.88 11.23 11.97
CA ASN A 64 -2.49 10.60 13.13
C ASN A 64 -2.26 9.09 13.16
N LEU A 65 -2.39 8.42 12.02
CA LEU A 65 -2.11 6.99 11.92
C LEU A 65 -0.67 6.67 12.33
N VAL A 66 0.28 7.44 11.82
CA VAL A 66 1.71 7.26 12.13
C VAL A 66 1.98 7.44 13.62
N LYS A 67 1.41 8.49 14.23
CA LYS A 67 1.59 8.80 15.64
C LYS A 67 0.95 7.76 16.56
N ILE A 68 -0.29 7.37 16.27
CA ILE A 68 -1.03 6.40 17.10
C ILE A 68 -0.33 5.05 17.11
N GLU A 69 0.19 4.62 15.98
CA GLU A 69 0.89 3.33 15.85
C GLU A 69 2.38 3.43 16.17
N SER A 70 2.86 4.60 16.63
CA SER A 70 4.24 4.83 17.06
C SER A 70 5.31 4.52 16.02
N TYR A 71 5.02 4.78 14.76
CA TYR A 71 6.03 4.66 13.70
C TYR A 71 6.90 5.90 13.64
N ASP A 72 8.19 5.68 13.34
CA ASP A 72 9.14 6.76 13.14
C ASP A 72 8.94 7.41 11.78
N ALA A 73 8.87 8.73 11.77
CA ALA A 73 8.83 9.51 10.54
C ALA A 73 9.44 10.88 10.82
N ASP A 74 10.35 11.34 9.98
CA ASP A 74 10.92 12.68 10.13
C ASP A 74 9.94 13.75 9.67
N GLN A 75 10.29 15.03 9.88
CA GLN A 75 9.40 16.15 9.54
C GLN A 75 9.13 16.27 8.05
N GLU A 76 10.12 15.96 7.21
CA GLU A 76 9.93 15.98 5.77
C GLU A 76 8.87 14.96 5.33
N LEU A 77 8.96 13.74 5.84
CA LEU A 77 7.99 12.69 5.56
C LEU A 77 6.60 13.06 6.09
N LEU A 78 6.52 13.49 7.36
CA LEU A 78 5.24 13.85 8.01
C LEU A 78 4.54 15.02 7.32
N SER A 79 5.27 15.92 6.70
CA SER A 79 4.69 17.11 6.06
C SER A 79 4.35 16.90 4.58
N ASN A 80 4.67 15.75 4.00
CA ASN A 80 4.48 15.48 2.57
C ASN A 80 3.59 14.26 2.36
N GLY A 81 2.31 14.50 2.03
CA GLY A 81 1.34 13.44 1.81
C GLY A 81 1.70 12.52 0.65
N ASN A 82 2.37 13.02 -0.38
CA ASN A 82 2.82 12.18 -1.49
C ASN A 82 3.85 11.14 -1.06
N LEU A 83 4.68 11.46 -0.08
CA LEU A 83 5.63 10.52 0.49
C LEU A 83 5.02 9.68 1.61
N LEU A 84 4.17 10.31 2.43
CA LEU A 84 3.63 9.70 3.64
C LEU A 84 2.58 8.64 3.37
N HIS A 85 1.87 8.72 2.24
CA HIS A 85 0.75 7.80 2.01
C HIS A 85 1.17 6.33 1.88
N GLY A 86 2.43 6.04 1.55
CA GLY A 86 2.95 4.67 1.56
C GLY A 86 2.97 4.09 2.97
N LEU A 87 3.58 4.80 3.91
CA LEU A 87 3.60 4.39 5.32
C LEU A 87 2.19 4.34 5.91
N ALA A 88 1.39 5.38 5.67
CA ALA A 88 0.01 5.42 6.15
C ALA A 88 -0.83 4.28 5.56
N GLY A 89 -0.62 3.95 4.30
CA GLY A 89 -1.29 2.82 3.64
C GLY A 89 -0.92 1.47 4.24
N MET A 90 0.36 1.27 4.55
CA MET A 90 0.82 0.08 5.24
C MET A 90 0.15 -0.07 6.61
N ILE A 91 0.10 1.00 7.39
CA ILE A 91 -0.54 1.01 8.71
C ILE A 91 -2.04 0.71 8.58
N ARG A 92 -2.71 1.34 7.63
CA ARG A 92 -4.14 1.15 7.38
C ARG A 92 -4.46 -0.30 7.00
N ALA A 93 -3.66 -0.89 6.11
CA ALA A 93 -3.81 -2.28 5.69
C ALA A 93 -3.64 -3.24 6.87
N LYS A 94 -2.64 -3.01 7.69
CA LYS A 94 -2.37 -3.81 8.88
C LYS A 94 -3.53 -3.72 9.89
N LYS A 95 -4.03 -2.51 10.14
CA LYS A 95 -5.11 -2.27 11.09
C LYS A 95 -6.46 -2.81 10.62
N GLU A 96 -6.85 -2.48 9.39
CA GLU A 96 -8.19 -2.76 8.89
C GLU A 96 -8.37 -4.19 8.39
N PHE A 97 -7.31 -4.81 7.89
CA PHE A 97 -7.39 -6.13 7.26
C PHE A 97 -6.54 -7.19 7.97
N SER A 98 -5.89 -6.82 9.08
CA SER A 98 -5.03 -7.75 9.83
C SER A 98 -3.92 -8.36 8.97
N ILE A 99 -3.42 -7.60 8.00
CA ILE A 99 -2.31 -8.07 7.17
C ILE A 99 -1.07 -8.21 8.03
N SER A 100 -0.46 -9.37 8.01
CA SER A 100 0.74 -9.68 8.80
C SER A 100 1.94 -10.08 7.94
N ASP A 101 1.77 -10.21 6.64
CA ASP A 101 2.85 -10.56 5.73
C ASP A 101 3.81 -9.38 5.58
N ASP A 102 5.01 -9.50 6.13
CA ASP A 102 6.00 -8.42 6.14
C ASP A 102 6.44 -8.00 4.73
N GLU A 103 6.50 -8.92 3.78
CA GLU A 103 6.86 -8.59 2.39
C GLU A 103 5.81 -7.71 1.73
N VAL A 104 4.52 -8.00 1.96
CA VAL A 104 3.41 -7.21 1.45
C VAL A 104 3.40 -5.82 2.11
N LEU A 105 3.51 -5.78 3.42
CA LEU A 105 3.53 -4.51 4.18
C LEU A 105 4.69 -3.61 3.75
N GLU A 106 5.87 -4.19 3.59
CA GLU A 106 7.06 -3.46 3.16
C GLU A 106 6.90 -2.91 1.73
N ALA A 107 6.35 -3.69 0.81
CA ALA A 107 6.10 -3.23 -0.56
C ALA A 107 5.15 -2.03 -0.59
N ILE A 108 4.11 -2.04 0.25
CA ILE A 108 3.19 -0.89 0.38
C ILE A 108 3.94 0.33 0.93
N ARG A 109 4.71 0.13 2.00
CA ARG A 109 5.41 1.23 2.68
C ARG A 109 6.39 1.94 1.75
N VAL A 110 7.17 1.20 0.98
CA VAL A 110 8.30 1.76 0.22
C VAL A 110 7.94 2.22 -1.19
N HIS A 111 6.70 2.05 -1.64
CA HIS A 111 6.35 2.43 -3.01
C HIS A 111 6.45 3.95 -3.25
N THR A 112 6.37 4.76 -2.20
CA THR A 112 6.48 6.22 -2.30
C THR A 112 7.91 6.73 -2.07
N THR A 113 8.65 6.09 -1.18
CA THR A 113 9.98 6.56 -0.76
C THR A 113 11.13 5.73 -1.33
N GLY A 114 10.87 4.47 -1.70
CA GLY A 114 11.92 3.51 -2.01
C GLY A 114 12.71 3.12 -0.76
N LYS A 115 13.71 2.32 -0.96
CA LYS A 115 14.72 1.96 0.05
C LYS A 115 15.98 1.46 -0.65
N VAL A 116 17.11 1.36 0.09
CA VAL A 116 18.41 1.00 -0.47
C VAL A 116 18.39 -0.38 -1.14
N HIS A 117 17.81 -1.38 -0.50
CA HIS A 117 17.76 -2.75 -1.02
C HIS A 117 16.30 -3.17 -1.22
N MET A 118 15.75 -2.85 -2.39
CA MET A 118 14.38 -3.24 -2.73
C MET A 118 14.31 -4.70 -3.16
N SER A 119 13.35 -5.44 -2.59
CA SER A 119 13.04 -6.80 -3.05
C SER A 119 12.43 -6.77 -4.46
N THR A 120 12.32 -7.94 -5.11
CA THR A 120 11.65 -8.02 -6.41
C THR A 120 10.17 -7.62 -6.27
N LEU A 121 9.52 -8.02 -5.17
CA LEU A 121 8.14 -7.61 -4.88
C LEU A 121 8.03 -6.08 -4.76
N ASP A 122 8.95 -5.43 -4.02
CA ASP A 122 8.97 -3.97 -3.89
C ASP A 122 9.03 -3.28 -5.25
N LYS A 123 9.84 -3.81 -6.17
CA LYS A 123 10.03 -3.24 -7.51
C LYS A 123 8.81 -3.41 -8.41
N VAL A 124 8.05 -4.48 -8.22
CA VAL A 124 6.84 -4.79 -8.99
C VAL A 124 5.70 -3.82 -8.66
N ILE A 125 5.66 -3.32 -7.44
CA ILE A 125 4.66 -2.36 -6.97
C ILE A 125 5.17 -0.94 -7.23
#